data_2ee3a99e816e54ea14b177cd762e472c
#
_entry.id   2ee3a99e816e54ea14b177cd762e472c
#
_cell.length_a   1.000
_cell.length_b   1.000
_cell.length_c   1.000
_cell.angle_alpha   90.00
_cell.angle_beta   90.00
_cell.angle_gamma   90.00
#
_symmetry.space_group_name_H-M   'P 1'
#
loop_
_entity.id
_entity.type
_entity.pdbx_description
1 polymer ?
#
loop_
_entity_poly.entity_id
_entity_poly.type
_entity_poly.pdbx_seq_one_letter_code
_entity_poly.pdbx_strand_id
1 'polypeptide(L)'
;MSPATGKRVVGPHVTLSLRVHPRASRNAVVGWTGDTLNIRLTAPPVEGAANSDCLQFLADLLDVPKSQLEILKGEHSRNKVVQIAGLTRDEVHARLGRSSS
;
A
#
# COMPACT_ATOMS: atom_id res chain seq x y z
N MET A 1 -0.36 21.03 22.05
CA MET A 1 -0.19 20.15 22.35
C MET A 1 -0.74 19.14 21.73
N SER A 2 -0.34 18.32 21.49
CA SER A 2 -0.77 17.35 20.75
C SER A 2 -1.64 16.53 21.43
N PRO A 3 -2.65 16.17 20.94
CA PRO A 3 -3.57 15.34 21.53
C PRO A 3 -3.07 14.01 21.74
N ALA A 4 -2.02 13.72 21.44
CA ALA A 4 -1.49 12.49 21.79
C ALA A 4 -2.35 11.32 21.63
N THR A 5 -3.14 11.26 20.74
CA THR A 5 -3.84 10.06 20.58
C THR A 5 -2.91 9.16 19.90
N GLY A 6 -2.48 8.19 20.39
CA GLY A 6 -1.45 7.36 19.92
C GLY A 6 -1.39 7.05 18.46
N LYS A 7 -2.48 7.16 17.77
CA LYS A 7 -2.41 6.87 16.35
C LYS A 7 -2.15 8.04 15.48
N ARG A 8 -1.97 9.18 16.06
CA ARG A 8 -1.79 10.32 15.25
C ARG A 8 -0.43 10.31 14.64
N VAL A 9 -0.35 10.45 13.36
CA VAL A 9 0.91 10.48 12.66
C VAL A 9 1.20 11.91 12.27
N VAL A 10 2.40 12.37 12.58
CA VAL A 10 2.82 13.70 12.22
C VAL A 10 3.64 13.59 10.96
N GLY A 11 3.35 14.39 9.98
CA GLY A 11 4.09 14.39 8.75
C GLY A 11 3.22 14.07 7.55
N PRO A 12 3.80 13.88 6.39
CA PRO A 12 3.01 13.69 5.19
C PRO A 12 2.27 12.36 5.18
N HIS A 13 1.14 12.36 4.52
CA HIS A 13 0.35 11.17 4.28
C HIS A 13 0.01 11.13 2.82
N VAL A 14 0.00 9.94 2.26
CA VAL A 14 -0.36 9.75 0.86
C VAL A 14 -1.34 8.59 0.79
N THR A 15 -2.36 8.71 -0.04
CA THR A 15 -3.23 7.57 -0.31
C THR A 15 -2.85 6.98 -1.65
N LEU A 16 -2.89 5.67 -1.73
CA LEU A 16 -2.51 4.93 -2.91
C LEU A 16 -3.62 3.97 -3.27
N SER A 17 -4.08 4.02 -4.51
CA SER A 17 -5.05 3.05 -4.99
C SER A 17 -4.33 1.82 -5.50
N LEU A 18 -4.80 0.66 -5.08
CA LEU A 18 -4.21 -0.61 -5.46
C LEU A 18 -5.23 -1.52 -6.11
N ARG A 19 -4.78 -2.30 -7.06
CA ARG A 19 -5.56 -3.40 -7.56
C ARG A 19 -4.75 -4.67 -7.37
N VAL A 20 -5.30 -5.61 -6.61
CA VAL A 20 -4.59 -6.82 -6.23
C VAL A 20 -5.04 -7.97 -7.10
N HIS A 21 -4.07 -8.70 -7.65
CA HIS A 21 -4.34 -9.91 -8.42
C HIS A 21 -3.88 -11.09 -7.56
N PRO A 22 -4.80 -11.78 -6.88
CA PRO A 22 -4.44 -12.85 -5.95
C PRO A 22 -4.05 -14.14 -6.66
N ARG A 23 -3.54 -15.08 -5.89
CA ARG A 23 -3.19 -16.42 -6.38
C ARG A 23 -2.14 -16.40 -7.46
N ALA A 24 -1.27 -15.43 -7.42
CA ALA A 24 -0.17 -15.37 -8.35
C ALA A 24 0.92 -16.34 -7.92
N SER A 25 1.84 -16.63 -8.81
CA SER A 25 2.94 -17.51 -8.46
C SER A 25 3.96 -16.84 -7.57
N ARG A 26 3.97 -15.52 -7.55
CA ARG A 26 4.85 -14.76 -6.65
C ARG A 26 4.34 -13.35 -6.51
N ASN A 27 4.77 -12.68 -5.45
CA ASN A 27 4.41 -11.29 -5.25
C ASN A 27 5.22 -10.44 -6.21
N ALA A 28 4.56 -9.52 -6.88
CA ALA A 28 5.25 -8.67 -7.85
C ALA A 28 4.42 -7.43 -8.17
N VAL A 29 5.11 -6.40 -8.61
CA VAL A 29 4.44 -5.20 -9.12
C VAL A 29 4.20 -5.44 -10.61
N VAL A 30 2.95 -5.27 -11.02
CA VAL A 30 2.60 -5.42 -12.43
C VAL A 30 2.84 -4.10 -13.16
N GLY A 31 2.41 -3.00 -12.55
CA GLY A 31 2.56 -1.70 -13.17
C GLY A 31 1.46 -0.76 -12.76
N TRP A 32 1.39 0.36 -13.41
CA TRP A 32 0.42 1.41 -13.10
C TRP A 32 -0.65 1.50 -14.18
N THR A 33 -1.88 1.71 -13.74
CA THR A 33 -2.97 2.02 -14.65
C THR A 33 -3.55 3.32 -14.13
N GLY A 34 -3.25 4.43 -14.77
CA GLY A 34 -3.60 5.73 -14.22
C GLY A 34 -2.92 5.91 -12.88
N ASP A 35 -3.70 6.16 -11.85
CA ASP A 35 -3.16 6.34 -10.50
C ASP A 35 -3.27 5.07 -9.66
N THR A 36 -3.58 3.96 -10.28
CA THR A 36 -3.74 2.70 -9.57
C THR A 36 -2.53 1.81 -9.80
N LEU A 37 -1.96 1.32 -8.72
CA LEU A 37 -0.85 0.38 -8.80
C LEU A 37 -1.41 -1.03 -8.83
N ASN A 38 -1.05 -1.79 -9.85
CA ASN A 38 -1.46 -3.19 -9.97
C ASN A 38 -0.36 -4.08 -9.41
N ILE A 39 -0.72 -4.96 -8.49
CA ILE A 39 0.24 -5.87 -7.89
C ILE A 39 -0.31 -7.29 -7.91
N ARG A 40 0.59 -8.25 -7.88
CA ARG A 40 0.24 -9.67 -7.76
C ARG A 40 0.64 -10.15 -6.40
N LEU A 41 -0.21 -10.94 -5.78
CA LEU A 41 0.08 -11.54 -4.48
C LEU A 41 -0.17 -13.02 -4.53
N THR A 42 0.67 -13.77 -3.85
CA THR A 42 0.50 -15.22 -3.78
C THR A 42 -0.62 -15.59 -2.80
N ALA A 43 -0.95 -14.70 -1.89
CA ALA A 43 -1.94 -15.01 -0.86
C ALA A 43 -3.30 -15.28 -1.49
N PRO A 44 -4.07 -16.20 -0.92
CA PRO A 44 -5.43 -16.39 -1.37
C PRO A 44 -6.26 -15.18 -0.98
N PRO A 45 -7.38 -14.93 -1.65
CA PRO A 45 -8.21 -13.76 -1.34
C PRO A 45 -9.05 -13.99 -0.10
N VAL A 46 -8.40 -14.33 0.99
CA VAL A 46 -9.05 -14.60 2.26
C VAL A 46 -8.88 -13.37 3.14
N GLU A 47 -9.93 -13.02 3.85
CA GLU A 47 -9.89 -11.87 4.72
C GLU A 47 -8.73 -11.91 5.68
N GLY A 48 -8.14 -10.80 5.94
CA GLY A 48 -7.06 -10.69 6.90
C GLY A 48 -5.72 -11.08 6.32
N ALA A 49 -5.62 -12.28 5.81
CA ALA A 49 -4.35 -12.76 5.29
C ALA A 49 -3.90 -11.95 4.08
N ALA A 50 -4.80 -11.72 3.13
CA ALA A 50 -4.44 -10.97 1.94
C ALA A 50 -4.15 -9.51 2.28
N ASN A 51 -4.88 -8.94 3.24
CA ASN A 51 -4.63 -7.55 3.63
C ASN A 51 -3.28 -7.41 4.28
N SER A 52 -2.94 -8.33 5.18
CA SER A 52 -1.65 -8.29 5.85
C SER A 52 -0.51 -8.47 4.85
N ASP A 53 -0.65 -9.41 3.93
CA ASP A 53 0.38 -9.65 2.93
C ASP A 53 0.52 -8.47 1.99
N CYS A 54 -0.58 -7.84 1.64
CA CYS A 54 -0.57 -6.66 0.79
C CYS A 54 0.21 -5.53 1.44
N LEU A 55 -0.07 -5.26 2.71
CA LEU A 55 0.62 -4.21 3.43
C LEU A 55 2.10 -4.52 3.61
N GLN A 56 2.42 -5.79 3.88
CA GLN A 56 3.81 -6.18 4.06
C GLN A 56 4.59 -6.02 2.75
N PHE A 57 3.97 -6.42 1.63
CA PHE A 57 4.62 -6.28 0.34
C PHE A 57 4.89 -4.81 0.02
N LEU A 58 3.91 -3.95 0.26
CA LEU A 58 4.11 -2.52 0.04
C LEU A 58 5.15 -1.93 0.97
N ALA A 59 5.14 -2.35 2.23
CA ALA A 59 6.11 -1.86 3.20
C ALA A 59 7.53 -2.20 2.76
N ASP A 60 7.71 -3.40 2.24
CA ASP A 60 9.01 -3.83 1.76
C ASP A 60 9.44 -3.01 0.54
N LEU A 61 8.52 -2.77 -0.38
CA LEU A 61 8.82 -1.97 -1.56
C LEU A 61 9.15 -0.53 -1.20
N LEU A 62 8.45 0.01 -0.22
CA LEU A 62 8.63 1.39 0.20
C LEU A 62 9.75 1.56 1.22
N ASP A 63 10.25 0.45 1.74
CA ASP A 63 11.31 0.45 2.75
C ASP A 63 10.87 1.20 4.01
N VAL A 64 9.68 0.90 4.47
CA VAL A 64 9.14 1.48 5.70
C VAL A 64 8.50 0.37 6.52
N PRO A 65 8.29 0.61 7.82
CA PRO A 65 7.59 -0.38 8.64
C PRO A 65 6.15 -0.54 8.18
N LYS A 66 5.65 -1.75 8.28
CA LYS A 66 4.27 -2.03 7.92
C LYS A 66 3.29 -1.17 8.72
N SER A 67 3.67 -0.79 9.93
CA SER A 67 2.81 0.03 10.78
C SER A 67 2.55 1.42 10.22
N GLN A 68 3.30 1.85 9.23
CA GLN A 68 3.04 3.14 8.58
C GLN A 68 2.00 3.04 7.48
N LEU A 69 1.50 1.85 7.22
CA LEU A 69 0.52 1.61 6.17
C LEU A 69 -0.81 1.19 6.77
N GLU A 70 -1.89 1.64 6.16
CA GLU A 70 -3.22 1.30 6.64
C GLU A 70 -4.17 1.19 5.46
N ILE A 71 -5.02 0.17 5.45
CA ILE A 71 -6.03 0.04 4.42
C ILE A 71 -7.23 0.89 4.82
N LEU A 72 -7.56 1.88 4.01
CA LEU A 72 -8.68 2.76 4.27
C LEU A 72 -9.98 2.24 3.68
N LYS A 73 -9.90 1.57 2.54
CA LYS A 73 -11.07 1.04 1.86
C LYS A 73 -10.71 -0.23 1.15
N GLY A 74 -11.73 -1.06 0.92
CA GLY A 74 -11.53 -2.25 0.11
C GLY A 74 -10.93 -3.42 0.85
N GLU A 75 -11.18 -3.53 2.14
CA GLU A 75 -10.64 -4.64 2.92
C GLU A 75 -11.04 -5.99 2.37
N HIS A 76 -12.21 -6.08 1.76
CA HIS A 76 -12.70 -7.32 1.19
C HIS A 76 -12.75 -7.29 -0.34
N SER A 77 -12.02 -6.37 -0.93
CA SER A 77 -12.07 -6.15 -2.36
C SER A 77 -10.67 -6.26 -2.95
N ARG A 78 -10.61 -6.54 -4.24
CA ARG A 78 -9.34 -6.49 -4.94
C ARG A 78 -8.88 -5.06 -5.18
N ASN A 79 -9.82 -4.12 -5.13
CA ASN A 79 -9.48 -2.71 -5.25
C ASN A 79 -9.40 -2.13 -3.87
N LYS A 80 -8.23 -1.66 -3.48
CA LYS A 80 -7.98 -1.16 -2.14
C LYS A 80 -7.41 0.24 -2.18
N VAL A 81 -7.64 0.98 -1.10
CA VAL A 81 -7.00 2.29 -0.92
C VAL A 81 -6.19 2.19 0.35
N VAL A 82 -4.91 2.47 0.24
CA VAL A 82 -3.97 2.37 1.35
C VAL A 82 -3.44 3.76 1.68
N GLN A 83 -3.37 4.07 2.96
CA GLN A 83 -2.75 5.29 3.42
C GLN A 83 -1.32 4.99 3.83
N ILE A 84 -0.40 5.82 3.38
CA ILE A 84 1.01 5.68 3.68
C ILE A 84 1.46 6.91 4.43
N ALA A 85 1.96 6.71 5.64
CA ALA A 85 2.41 7.82 6.47
C ALA A 85 3.92 7.96 6.36
N GLY A 86 4.40 9.20 6.49
CA GLY A 86 5.83 9.44 6.55
C GLY A 86 6.53 9.62 5.22
N LEU A 87 5.81 9.52 4.12
CA LEU A 87 6.39 9.71 2.80
C LEU A 87 5.54 10.69 2.01
N THR A 88 6.16 11.40 1.10
CA THR A 88 5.42 12.27 0.18
C THR A 88 4.96 11.44 -1.01
N ARG A 89 4.07 12.01 -1.79
CA ARG A 89 3.60 11.35 -3.01
C ARG A 89 4.76 11.02 -3.94
N ASP A 90 5.68 11.96 -4.12
CA ASP A 90 6.82 11.73 -5.02
C ASP A 90 7.69 10.60 -4.52
N GLU A 91 7.91 10.53 -3.22
CA GLU A 91 8.69 9.46 -2.65
C GLU A 91 8.03 8.10 -2.85
N VAL A 92 6.71 8.05 -2.67
CA VAL A 92 5.97 6.81 -2.86
C VAL A 92 6.07 6.36 -4.32
N HIS A 93 5.83 7.29 -5.24
CA HIS A 93 5.88 6.93 -6.66
C HIS A 93 7.27 6.50 -7.08
N ALA A 94 8.31 7.18 -6.60
CA ALA A 94 9.66 6.83 -6.94
C ALA A 94 10.03 5.43 -6.43
N ARG A 95 9.62 5.12 -5.21
CA ARG A 95 9.94 3.82 -4.63
C ARG A 95 9.14 2.69 -5.24
N LEU A 96 7.99 3.00 -5.82
CA LEU A 96 7.17 2.00 -6.49
C LEU A 96 7.43 1.95 -8.00
N GLY A 97 8.47 2.63 -8.45
CA GLY A 97 8.88 2.52 -9.84
C GLY A 97 8.10 3.36 -10.82
N ARG A 98 7.30 4.31 -10.34
CA ARG A 98 6.56 5.16 -11.25
C ARG A 98 7.46 6.30 -11.68
N SER A 99 7.55 6.45 -12.99
CA SER A 99 8.33 7.53 -13.53
C SER A 99 7.59 8.82 -13.32
N SER A 100 8.28 9.82 -12.79
CA SER A 100 7.61 11.06 -12.64
C SER A 100 8.04 11.93 -13.75
N SER A 101 7.45 12.15 -14.69
CA SER A 101 7.96 13.03 -15.72
C SER A 101 7.02 14.17 -15.98
#